data_1a1cdeab2396a59bc12abad4cd95b51a
#
_entry.id   1a1cdeab2396a59bc12abad4cd95b51a
#
_cell.length_a   1.000
_cell.length_b   1.000
_cell.length_c   1.000
_cell.angle_alpha   90.00
_cell.angle_beta   90.00
_cell.angle_gamma   90.00
#
_symmetry.space_group_name_H-M   'P 1'
#
loop_
_entity.id
_entity.type
_entity.pdbx_description
1 polymer ?
#
loop_
_entity_poly.entity_id
_entity_poly.type
_entity_poly.pdbx_seq_one_letter_code
_entity_poly.pdbx_strand_id
1 'polypeptide(L)'
;MNNSTKILFALAAGWLTSTVAAQDRIHYTGTELSNPTYHDGQLSPVVGVHNIQLVRANREHPDPSNGNGWTYNHQPMLAYWNGQFYYQYLADPSDEHVPPSQTFLMTSKDGYQWTNPEIVFPPYKVPDGYTKESRPGMQAKDLIAIMHQRVGFYVSKSGRLITMGNYGVALDKKDDPNDGNGIGRVVREIKKDGSFGPIYFIYYNHGFNEKNTDYPYFKKSKDREFVKACQEILDNPLYMMQWVEEADREDPIIPLKKGYKAFNCYTLPDGRIASLWKHALTSISEDGGYTWEQPVLRAKGFVNSNAKIWGQRLSDGTYATVYNPSEFRWPLAISLSKDGLEYTTLNLVHGEITPMRYGGNYKSYGPQYPRGIQEGNGIPADGDLWVSYSVNKEDMWISRIPVPVELNASAHANDDFSKSKAISELTDWNIYSPVWAPVSLDGQWLKLQDKDPFDYAKVERKIPASKELNVSF
;
A
#
# COMPACT_ATOMS: atom_id res chain seq x y z
N MET A 1 59.37 -33.09 -6.31
CA MET A 1 58.12 -33.51 -5.64
C MET A 1 57.32 -32.27 -5.37
N ASN A 2 56.60 -32.02 -6.23
CA ASN A 2 55.20 -31.86 -6.54
C ASN A 2 54.52 -30.67 -5.92
N ASN A 3 54.50 -29.60 -6.73
CA ASN A 3 53.71 -28.36 -6.49
C ASN A 3 52.25 -28.46 -7.00
N SER A 4 51.80 -29.68 -7.32
CA SER A 4 50.48 -29.86 -7.97
C SER A 4 49.33 -30.13 -7.01
N THR A 5 49.58 -30.37 -5.73
CA THR A 5 48.53 -30.77 -4.75
C THR A 5 47.91 -29.59 -3.97
N LYS A 6 48.52 -28.37 -4.03
CA LYS A 6 47.98 -27.20 -3.31
C LYS A 6 46.94 -26.38 -4.08
N ILE A 7 46.81 -26.58 -5.39
CA ILE A 7 45.86 -25.83 -6.23
C ILE A 7 44.44 -26.44 -6.20
N LEU A 8 44.31 -27.76 -5.93
CA LEU A 8 42.99 -28.41 -5.89
C LEU A 8 42.17 -28.12 -4.64
N PHE A 9 42.81 -27.76 -3.52
CA PHE A 9 42.09 -27.41 -2.27
C PHE A 9 41.54 -25.99 -2.25
N ALA A 10 42.10 -25.06 -2.99
CA ALA A 10 41.60 -23.67 -3.06
C ALA A 10 40.35 -23.53 -3.97
N LEU A 11 40.18 -24.40 -4.94
CA LEU A 11 38.99 -24.44 -5.82
C LEU A 11 37.75 -25.06 -5.15
N ALA A 12 37.94 -26.00 -4.22
CA ALA A 12 36.85 -26.65 -3.51
C ALA A 12 36.23 -25.73 -2.42
N ALA A 13 37.05 -24.85 -1.80
CA ALA A 13 36.56 -23.88 -0.79
C ALA A 13 35.79 -22.70 -1.40
N GLY A 14 36.08 -22.35 -2.67
CA GLY A 14 35.36 -21.27 -3.37
C GLY A 14 33.96 -21.62 -3.82
N TRP A 15 33.62 -22.91 -3.90
CA TRP A 15 32.29 -23.36 -4.33
C TRP A 15 31.30 -23.59 -3.18
N LEU A 16 31.79 -23.70 -1.95
CA LEU A 16 30.93 -23.88 -0.77
C LEU A 16 30.42 -22.57 -0.19
N THR A 17 31.04 -21.43 -0.52
CA THR A 17 30.58 -20.13 -0.03
C THR A 17 29.49 -19.48 -0.90
N SER A 18 29.30 -19.92 -2.14
CA SER A 18 28.28 -19.37 -3.03
C SER A 18 26.88 -19.98 -2.86
N THR A 19 26.75 -21.08 -2.15
CA THR A 19 25.45 -21.74 -1.92
C THR A 19 24.78 -21.32 -0.61
N VAL A 20 25.52 -20.76 0.35
CA VAL A 20 24.96 -20.29 1.63
C VAL A 20 24.34 -18.90 1.47
N ALA A 21 24.85 -18.04 0.60
CA ALA A 21 24.33 -16.68 0.39
C ALA A 21 22.96 -16.62 -0.30
N ALA A 22 22.46 -17.73 -0.88
CA ALA A 22 21.17 -17.75 -1.55
C ALA A 22 19.99 -18.05 -0.60
N GLN A 23 20.24 -18.49 0.62
CA GLN A 23 19.21 -18.83 1.62
C GLN A 23 18.78 -17.65 2.51
N ASP A 24 19.54 -16.57 2.54
CA ASP A 24 19.29 -15.42 3.42
C ASP A 24 18.44 -14.31 2.79
N ARG A 25 17.79 -14.54 1.65
CA ARG A 25 16.96 -13.53 0.95
C ARG A 25 15.53 -14.01 0.79
N ILE A 26 14.62 -13.05 0.63
CA ILE A 26 13.21 -13.36 0.35
C ILE A 26 13.09 -14.25 -0.88
N HIS A 27 12.37 -15.37 -0.74
CA HIS A 27 12.10 -16.31 -1.81
C HIS A 27 10.78 -17.06 -1.60
N TYR A 28 10.23 -17.62 -2.68
CA TYR A 28 9.02 -18.41 -2.63
C TYR A 28 9.33 -19.87 -3.04
N THR A 29 8.89 -20.81 -2.21
CA THR A 29 9.10 -22.26 -2.40
C THR A 29 7.78 -23.02 -2.53
N GLY A 30 6.63 -22.34 -2.43
CA GLY A 30 5.33 -22.97 -2.65
C GLY A 30 5.15 -23.51 -4.07
N THR A 31 4.15 -24.36 -4.25
CA THR A 31 3.81 -24.99 -5.53
C THR A 31 2.69 -24.27 -6.28
N GLU A 32 1.92 -23.45 -5.58
CA GLU A 32 0.79 -22.71 -6.15
C GLU A 32 1.29 -21.58 -7.04
N LEU A 33 0.68 -21.48 -8.22
CA LEU A 33 0.90 -20.40 -9.18
C LEU A 33 -0.45 -19.79 -9.57
N SER A 34 -0.48 -18.50 -9.71
CA SER A 34 -1.66 -17.81 -10.22
C SER A 34 -1.80 -18.05 -11.74
N ASN A 35 -3.01 -18.38 -12.16
CA ASN A 35 -3.37 -18.43 -13.57
C ASN A 35 -3.88 -17.07 -14.05
N PRO A 36 -3.11 -16.30 -14.84
CA PRO A 36 -3.47 -14.95 -15.21
C PRO A 36 -4.68 -14.85 -16.16
N THR A 37 -5.14 -15.95 -16.70
CA THR A 37 -6.35 -16.02 -17.53
C THR A 37 -7.63 -15.78 -16.72
N TYR A 38 -7.59 -16.02 -15.41
CA TYR A 38 -8.70 -15.86 -14.48
C TYR A 38 -8.42 -14.71 -13.52
N HIS A 39 -9.43 -13.90 -13.23
CA HIS A 39 -9.28 -12.74 -12.35
C HIS A 39 -8.92 -13.11 -10.90
N ASP A 40 -9.42 -14.26 -10.42
CA ASP A 40 -9.08 -14.85 -9.12
C ASP A 40 -7.78 -15.67 -9.14
N GLY A 41 -7.14 -15.80 -10.32
CA GLY A 41 -5.93 -16.59 -10.50
C GLY A 41 -6.12 -18.08 -10.29
N GLN A 42 -7.36 -18.56 -10.15
CA GLN A 42 -7.71 -19.92 -9.70
C GLN A 42 -7.06 -20.26 -8.33
N LEU A 43 -6.81 -19.28 -7.50
CA LEU A 43 -6.24 -19.45 -6.17
C LEU A 43 -7.33 -19.79 -5.15
N SER A 44 -7.00 -20.69 -4.22
CA SER A 44 -7.86 -20.98 -3.09
C SER A 44 -7.95 -19.75 -2.18
N PRO A 45 -9.16 -19.28 -1.79
CA PRO A 45 -9.29 -18.11 -0.93
C PRO A 45 -8.78 -18.37 0.50
N VAL A 46 -8.28 -17.33 1.14
CA VAL A 46 -8.13 -17.29 2.59
C VAL A 46 -9.52 -17.34 3.23
N VAL A 47 -9.65 -17.92 4.41
CA VAL A 47 -10.92 -17.97 5.16
C VAL A 47 -11.13 -16.65 5.91
N GLY A 48 -12.33 -16.08 5.80
CA GLY A 48 -12.74 -14.92 6.59
C GLY A 48 -12.22 -13.58 6.08
N VAL A 49 -11.82 -13.49 4.82
CA VAL A 49 -11.43 -12.21 4.21
C VAL A 49 -12.63 -11.34 3.96
N HIS A 50 -12.59 -10.10 4.44
CA HIS A 50 -13.61 -9.09 4.17
C HIS A 50 -13.06 -7.99 3.27
N ASN A 51 -13.55 -7.90 2.06
CA ASN A 51 -13.23 -6.85 1.09
C ASN A 51 -14.32 -5.78 1.13
N ILE A 52 -13.98 -4.58 1.59
CA ILE A 52 -14.89 -3.46 1.81
C ILE A 52 -14.52 -2.30 0.90
N GLN A 53 -15.46 -1.82 0.10
CA GLN A 53 -15.26 -0.61 -0.70
C GLN A 53 -15.50 0.63 0.16
N LEU A 54 -14.54 1.57 0.13
CA LEU A 54 -14.59 2.81 0.88
C LEU A 54 -15.06 3.98 0.03
N VAL A 55 -14.56 4.05 -1.20
CA VAL A 55 -14.87 5.10 -2.16
C VAL A 55 -15.23 4.46 -3.49
N ARG A 56 -16.41 4.76 -3.97
CA ARG A 56 -16.88 4.41 -5.31
C ARG A 56 -16.86 5.66 -6.17
N ALA A 57 -15.92 5.74 -7.11
CA ALA A 57 -15.81 6.89 -8.00
C ALA A 57 -17.10 7.12 -8.78
N ASN A 58 -17.63 8.34 -8.74
CA ASN A 58 -18.87 8.67 -9.43
C ASN A 58 -18.92 10.17 -9.75
N ARG A 59 -19.07 10.52 -11.04
CA ARG A 59 -19.19 11.90 -11.50
C ARG A 59 -20.59 12.46 -11.32
N GLU A 60 -21.60 11.61 -11.47
CA GLU A 60 -23.01 12.02 -11.43
C GLU A 60 -23.53 12.15 -10.01
N HIS A 61 -22.94 11.35 -9.09
CA HIS A 61 -23.27 11.37 -7.66
C HIS A 61 -21.97 11.49 -6.84
N PRO A 62 -21.39 12.68 -6.76
CA PRO A 62 -20.09 12.87 -6.11
C PRO A 62 -20.13 12.73 -4.58
N ASP A 63 -21.26 13.06 -3.91
CA ASP A 63 -21.38 13.11 -2.45
C ASP A 63 -21.05 11.77 -1.76
N PRO A 64 -21.55 10.61 -2.22
CA PRO A 64 -21.18 9.32 -1.63
C PRO A 64 -19.83 8.80 -2.12
N SER A 65 -19.05 9.61 -2.83
CA SER A 65 -17.71 9.32 -3.31
C SER A 65 -16.67 10.20 -2.62
N ASN A 66 -15.91 10.99 -3.38
CA ASN A 66 -14.91 11.91 -2.84
C ASN A 66 -15.38 13.38 -2.78
N GLY A 67 -16.66 13.63 -2.96
CA GLY A 67 -17.28 14.96 -2.94
C GLY A 67 -17.03 15.80 -4.19
N ASN A 68 -16.05 15.45 -5.02
CA ASN A 68 -15.64 16.20 -6.21
C ASN A 68 -16.04 15.52 -7.53
N GLY A 69 -16.54 14.26 -7.49
CA GLY A 69 -16.78 13.47 -8.69
C GLY A 69 -15.49 13.08 -9.45
N TRP A 70 -14.36 13.13 -8.77
CA TRP A 70 -13.07 12.74 -9.35
C TRP A 70 -12.97 11.23 -9.49
N THR A 71 -12.40 10.78 -10.59
CA THR A 71 -12.45 9.37 -11.00
C THR A 71 -11.10 8.68 -11.05
N TYR A 72 -10.03 9.39 -10.75
CA TYR A 72 -8.74 8.81 -10.47
C TYR A 72 -8.51 8.88 -8.95
N ASN A 73 -8.61 7.74 -8.27
CA ASN A 73 -8.34 7.60 -6.84
C ASN A 73 -7.31 6.49 -6.65
N HIS A 74 -6.19 6.80 -5.99
CA HIS A 74 -5.08 5.87 -5.96
C HIS A 74 -4.12 6.10 -4.78
N GLN A 75 -3.10 5.22 -4.66
CA GLN A 75 -2.01 5.33 -3.70
C GLN A 75 -2.46 5.38 -2.23
N PRO A 76 -3.28 4.41 -1.79
CA PRO A 76 -3.70 4.42 -0.39
C PRO A 76 -2.53 4.15 0.55
N MET A 77 -2.66 4.71 1.75
CA MET A 77 -1.81 4.44 2.91
C MET A 77 -2.69 4.25 4.13
N LEU A 78 -2.25 3.42 5.06
CA LEU A 78 -3.02 3.05 6.24
C LEU A 78 -2.18 3.22 7.51
N ALA A 79 -2.81 3.71 8.59
CA ALA A 79 -2.27 3.72 9.93
C ALA A 79 -3.36 3.38 10.94
N TYR A 80 -2.97 2.89 12.11
CA TYR A 80 -3.87 2.73 13.25
C TYR A 80 -3.32 3.50 14.45
N TRP A 81 -4.03 4.52 14.88
CA TRP A 81 -3.55 5.39 15.92
C TRP A 81 -4.70 5.88 16.81
N ASN A 82 -4.45 6.02 18.10
CA ASN A 82 -5.43 6.48 19.06
C ASN A 82 -6.78 5.72 19.00
N GLY A 83 -6.72 4.40 18.75
CA GLY A 83 -7.89 3.53 18.71
C GLY A 83 -8.74 3.61 17.44
N GLN A 84 -8.19 4.14 16.36
CA GLN A 84 -8.90 4.17 15.07
C GLN A 84 -7.95 4.07 13.87
N PHE A 85 -8.52 3.69 12.74
CA PHE A 85 -7.85 3.65 11.44
C PHE A 85 -7.82 5.03 10.80
N TYR A 86 -6.75 5.30 10.07
CA TYR A 86 -6.54 6.46 9.21
C TYR A 86 -6.20 5.96 7.81
N TYR A 87 -7.01 6.30 6.84
CA TYR A 87 -6.88 5.90 5.44
C TYR A 87 -6.66 7.14 4.59
N GLN A 88 -5.51 7.27 3.96
CA GLN A 88 -5.14 8.41 3.13
C GLN A 88 -4.96 7.94 1.69
N TYR A 89 -5.45 8.73 0.74
CA TYR A 89 -5.26 8.47 -0.69
C TYR A 89 -5.19 9.77 -1.47
N LEU A 90 -4.59 9.73 -2.66
CA LEU A 90 -4.61 10.85 -3.59
C LEU A 90 -5.76 10.70 -4.60
N ALA A 91 -6.27 11.83 -5.09
CA ALA A 91 -7.24 11.87 -6.16
C ALA A 91 -6.95 12.99 -7.17
N ASP A 92 -7.22 12.68 -8.43
CA ASP A 92 -7.17 13.58 -9.57
C ASP A 92 -8.53 13.53 -10.32
N PRO A 93 -8.89 14.55 -11.12
CA PRO A 93 -10.19 14.61 -11.78
C PRO A 93 -10.53 13.41 -12.67
N SER A 94 -9.55 12.91 -13.45
CA SER A 94 -9.80 11.85 -14.44
C SER A 94 -8.64 10.86 -14.59
N ASP A 95 -7.42 11.35 -14.65
CA ASP A 95 -6.24 10.60 -15.01
C ASP A 95 -5.11 10.85 -14.02
N GLU A 96 -4.13 9.96 -14.01
CA GLU A 96 -2.85 10.21 -13.35
C GLU A 96 -2.20 11.46 -14.01
N HIS A 97 -1.69 12.37 -13.18
CA HIS A 97 -1.06 13.62 -13.60
C HIS A 97 -1.99 14.71 -14.17
N VAL A 98 -3.29 14.64 -13.90
CA VAL A 98 -4.24 15.70 -14.30
C VAL A 98 -4.59 16.57 -13.09
N PRO A 99 -4.14 17.85 -13.10
CA PRO A 99 -4.48 18.76 -12.02
C PRO A 99 -5.97 19.20 -12.06
N PRO A 100 -6.51 19.64 -10.91
CA PRO A 100 -5.85 19.73 -9.61
C PRO A 100 -5.78 18.38 -8.90
N SER A 101 -4.69 18.14 -8.15
CA SER A 101 -4.57 16.96 -7.29
C SER A 101 -4.84 17.30 -5.84
N GLN A 102 -5.41 16.36 -5.08
CA GLN A 102 -5.63 16.47 -3.63
C GLN A 102 -5.30 15.15 -2.95
N THR A 103 -4.98 15.26 -1.68
CA THR A 103 -4.91 14.08 -0.80
C THR A 103 -6.07 14.11 0.17
N PHE A 104 -6.78 13.00 0.25
CA PHE A 104 -7.92 12.81 1.14
C PHE A 104 -7.56 11.91 2.31
N LEU A 105 -8.27 12.11 3.42
CA LEU A 105 -8.23 11.31 4.63
C LEU A 105 -9.63 10.82 4.97
N MET A 106 -9.72 9.57 5.37
CA MET A 106 -10.90 8.96 5.99
C MET A 106 -10.50 8.29 7.29
N THR A 107 -11.39 8.19 8.25
CA THR A 107 -11.15 7.51 9.52
C THR A 107 -12.24 6.50 9.84
N SER A 108 -11.88 5.46 10.61
CA SER A 108 -12.80 4.44 11.08
C SER A 108 -12.36 3.89 12.43
N LYS A 109 -13.32 3.54 13.30
CA LYS A 109 -13.04 2.87 14.57
C LYS A 109 -12.96 1.36 14.42
N ASP A 110 -13.65 0.80 13.44
CA ASP A 110 -13.85 -0.63 13.27
C ASP A 110 -13.36 -1.18 11.91
N GLY A 111 -12.91 -0.30 11.00
CA GLY A 111 -12.51 -0.68 9.65
C GLY A 111 -13.68 -0.93 8.68
N TYR A 112 -14.94 -0.83 9.15
CA TYR A 112 -16.15 -1.08 8.35
C TYR A 112 -16.97 0.18 8.11
N GLN A 113 -17.08 1.04 9.12
CA GLN A 113 -17.76 2.32 9.02
C GLN A 113 -16.74 3.45 8.91
N TRP A 114 -16.74 4.14 7.78
CA TRP A 114 -15.75 5.18 7.47
C TRP A 114 -16.41 6.55 7.36
N THR A 115 -15.66 7.58 7.77
CA THR A 115 -16.06 8.96 7.55
C THR A 115 -16.05 9.30 6.06
N ASN A 116 -16.76 10.34 5.66
CA ASN A 116 -16.59 10.91 4.33
C ASN A 116 -15.13 11.40 4.16
N PRO A 117 -14.60 11.37 2.91
CA PRO A 117 -13.27 11.89 2.62
C PRO A 117 -13.13 13.37 2.98
N GLU A 118 -12.09 13.72 3.71
CA GLU A 118 -11.72 15.09 4.08
C GLU A 118 -10.37 15.44 3.45
N ILE A 119 -10.22 16.67 2.94
CA ILE A 119 -8.98 17.13 2.29
C ILE A 119 -7.89 17.33 3.35
N VAL A 120 -6.85 16.51 3.31
CA VAL A 120 -5.68 16.64 4.19
C VAL A 120 -4.58 17.50 3.57
N PHE A 121 -4.36 17.40 2.26
CA PHE A 121 -3.49 18.30 1.51
C PHE A 121 -4.25 18.87 0.29
N PRO A 122 -4.51 20.18 0.27
CA PRO A 122 -5.25 20.86 -0.80
C PRO A 122 -4.37 21.01 -2.06
N PRO A 123 -4.98 21.38 -3.19
CA PRO A 123 -4.24 21.82 -4.38
C PRO A 123 -3.25 22.93 -4.03
N TYR A 124 -2.10 22.91 -4.69
CA TYR A 124 -1.03 23.90 -4.48
C TYR A 124 -0.64 24.54 -5.80
N LYS A 125 -0.59 25.86 -5.86
CA LYS A 125 -0.19 26.58 -7.08
C LYS A 125 1.33 26.51 -7.25
N VAL A 126 1.78 26.07 -8.41
CA VAL A 126 3.19 26.15 -8.81
C VAL A 126 3.53 27.62 -9.07
N PRO A 127 4.66 28.15 -8.59
CA PRO A 127 5.09 29.50 -8.92
C PRO A 127 5.16 29.74 -10.43
N ASP A 128 4.56 30.83 -10.90
CA ASP A 128 4.59 31.18 -12.32
C ASP A 128 6.04 31.43 -12.78
N GLY A 129 6.36 30.99 -13.99
CA GLY A 129 7.70 31.09 -14.55
C GLY A 129 8.64 29.94 -14.20
N TYR A 130 8.22 28.97 -13.35
CA TYR A 130 9.03 27.80 -13.07
C TYR A 130 9.26 26.95 -14.33
N THR A 131 10.49 26.49 -14.53
CA THR A 131 10.93 25.70 -15.69
C THR A 131 11.57 24.39 -15.27
N LYS A 132 11.58 23.39 -16.14
CA LYS A 132 12.27 22.12 -15.97
C LYS A 132 13.20 21.85 -17.13
N GLU A 133 14.38 21.32 -16.88
CA GLU A 133 15.33 20.91 -17.94
C GLU A 133 14.74 19.84 -18.86
N SER A 134 13.89 18.95 -18.32
CA SER A 134 13.19 17.92 -19.08
C SER A 134 12.16 18.49 -20.09
N ARG A 135 11.82 19.78 -19.98
CA ARG A 135 10.82 20.48 -20.81
C ARG A 135 11.32 21.86 -21.28
N PRO A 136 12.37 21.90 -22.11
CA PRO A 136 12.94 23.15 -22.53
C PRO A 136 11.93 24.04 -23.27
N GLY A 137 11.90 25.32 -22.94
CA GLY A 137 10.97 26.31 -23.53
C GLY A 137 9.57 26.33 -22.90
N MET A 138 9.27 25.45 -21.93
CA MET A 138 8.01 25.45 -21.16
C MET A 138 8.19 26.15 -19.83
N GLN A 139 7.14 26.85 -19.39
CA GLN A 139 7.07 27.51 -18.09
C GLN A 139 5.74 27.25 -17.43
N ALA A 140 5.75 27.11 -16.11
CA ALA A 140 4.52 27.08 -15.32
C ALA A 140 3.79 28.44 -15.45
N LYS A 141 2.50 28.38 -15.74
CA LYS A 141 1.58 29.52 -15.71
C LYS A 141 0.23 29.04 -15.24
N ASP A 142 -0.22 29.57 -14.11
CA ASP A 142 -1.46 29.14 -13.44
C ASP A 142 -1.55 27.63 -13.21
N LEU A 143 -0.41 26.98 -13.10
CA LEU A 143 -0.29 25.54 -12.97
C LEU A 143 -0.53 25.11 -11.50
N ILE A 144 -1.27 24.03 -11.34
CA ILE A 144 -1.45 23.35 -10.03
C ILE A 144 -0.51 22.14 -9.95
N ALA A 145 0.14 21.99 -8.82
CA ALA A 145 1.01 20.87 -8.53
C ALA A 145 0.24 19.55 -8.53
N ILE A 146 0.92 18.47 -8.90
CA ILE A 146 0.41 17.12 -8.83
C ILE A 146 0.83 16.51 -7.50
N MET A 147 -0.14 16.06 -6.69
CA MET A 147 0.12 15.27 -5.48
C MET A 147 0.33 13.82 -5.90
N HIS A 148 1.57 13.46 -6.26
CA HIS A 148 1.84 12.17 -6.88
C HIS A 148 2.58 11.21 -5.94
N GLN A 149 2.00 10.03 -5.74
CA GLN A 149 2.56 8.77 -5.24
C GLN A 149 3.50 8.81 -4.02
N ARG A 150 3.44 9.87 -3.20
CA ARG A 150 4.34 10.10 -2.06
C ARG A 150 3.54 10.56 -0.86
N VAL A 151 2.62 9.71 -0.43
CA VAL A 151 1.79 9.93 0.76
C VAL A 151 2.16 8.92 1.85
N GLY A 152 1.80 9.17 3.09
CA GLY A 152 2.05 8.23 4.17
C GLY A 152 1.77 8.80 5.55
N PHE A 153 2.05 7.97 6.55
CA PHE A 153 1.88 8.29 7.96
C PHE A 153 3.14 7.99 8.75
N TYR A 154 3.30 8.71 9.85
CA TYR A 154 4.32 8.45 10.84
C TYR A 154 3.78 8.73 12.24
N VAL A 155 3.82 7.74 13.12
CA VAL A 155 3.57 7.92 14.55
C VAL A 155 4.92 8.19 15.23
N SER A 156 5.09 9.42 15.73
CA SER A 156 6.34 9.85 16.35
C SER A 156 6.59 9.19 17.69
N LYS A 157 7.84 9.22 18.17
CA LYS A 157 8.21 8.72 19.50
C LYS A 157 7.43 9.40 20.64
N SER A 158 6.96 10.61 20.44
CA SER A 158 6.07 11.34 21.38
C SER A 158 4.59 10.99 21.21
N GLY A 159 4.23 10.07 20.32
CA GLY A 159 2.86 9.61 20.10
C GLY A 159 2.00 10.55 19.25
N ARG A 160 2.60 11.43 18.45
CA ARG A 160 1.90 12.28 17.48
C ARG A 160 1.74 11.57 16.15
N LEU A 161 0.61 11.75 15.49
CA LEU A 161 0.40 11.27 14.12
C LEU A 161 0.75 12.38 13.12
N ILE A 162 1.77 12.15 12.32
CA ILE A 162 2.18 13.01 11.21
C ILE A 162 1.71 12.38 9.91
N THR A 163 1.02 13.15 9.07
CA THR A 163 0.70 12.76 7.70
C THR A 163 1.63 13.46 6.73
N MET A 164 1.97 12.77 5.65
CA MET A 164 2.97 13.17 4.67
C MET A 164 2.37 13.24 3.28
N GLY A 165 2.89 14.16 2.46
CA GLY A 165 2.53 14.31 1.06
C GLY A 165 3.66 14.90 0.23
N ASN A 166 3.46 14.99 -1.08
CA ASN A 166 4.43 15.58 -2.00
C ASN A 166 3.72 16.40 -3.08
N TYR A 167 4.22 17.60 -3.33
CA TYR A 167 3.80 18.42 -4.45
C TYR A 167 4.80 18.30 -5.60
N GLY A 168 4.44 17.51 -6.61
CA GLY A 168 5.20 17.36 -7.84
C GLY A 168 4.81 18.41 -8.89
N VAL A 169 5.62 18.54 -9.94
CA VAL A 169 5.33 19.44 -11.06
C VAL A 169 5.36 18.66 -12.37
N ALA A 170 4.31 18.79 -13.17
CA ALA A 170 4.27 18.33 -14.55
C ALA A 170 3.88 19.52 -15.43
N LEU A 171 4.81 20.00 -16.28
CA LEU A 171 4.58 21.15 -17.15
C LEU A 171 3.65 20.82 -18.34
N ASP A 172 3.55 19.53 -18.69
CA ASP A 172 2.59 19.01 -19.66
C ASP A 172 2.21 17.55 -19.35
N LYS A 173 1.31 16.97 -20.14
CA LYS A 173 0.82 15.58 -19.97
C LYS A 173 1.87 14.48 -20.16
N LYS A 174 3.03 14.80 -20.70
CA LYS A 174 4.15 13.87 -20.94
C LYS A 174 5.28 14.07 -19.94
N ASP A 175 5.16 15.10 -19.10
CA ASP A 175 6.16 15.39 -18.07
C ASP A 175 6.00 14.45 -16.88
N ASP A 176 7.12 14.08 -16.26
CA ASP A 176 7.13 13.20 -15.08
C ASP A 176 7.20 14.04 -13.80
N PRO A 177 6.14 14.05 -12.97
CA PRO A 177 6.16 14.77 -11.69
C PRO A 177 7.07 14.10 -10.63
N ASN A 178 7.62 12.93 -10.92
CA ASN A 178 8.51 12.19 -10.02
C ASN A 178 10.00 12.33 -10.39
N ASP A 179 10.35 13.26 -11.24
CA ASP A 179 11.72 13.44 -11.74
C ASP A 179 12.67 14.20 -10.77
N GLY A 180 12.20 14.50 -9.56
CA GLY A 180 12.96 15.26 -8.57
C GLY A 180 12.82 16.78 -8.68
N ASN A 181 12.16 17.26 -9.72
CA ASN A 181 11.92 18.68 -9.97
C ASN A 181 10.51 19.13 -9.55
N GLY A 182 9.90 18.45 -8.59
CA GLY A 182 8.70 18.92 -7.93
C GLY A 182 9.00 19.99 -6.89
N ILE A 183 7.95 20.55 -6.25
CA ILE A 183 8.13 21.60 -5.24
C ILE A 183 8.79 21.03 -3.99
N GLY A 184 8.27 19.89 -3.49
CA GLY A 184 8.85 19.24 -2.33
C GLY A 184 7.85 18.43 -1.52
N ARG A 185 8.34 17.93 -0.38
CA ARG A 185 7.59 17.10 0.55
C ARG A 185 7.00 17.93 1.66
N VAL A 186 5.73 17.67 1.97
CA VAL A 186 4.98 18.38 3.00
C VAL A 186 4.50 17.45 4.09
N VAL A 187 4.32 18.01 5.27
CA VAL A 187 3.82 17.33 6.45
C VAL A 187 2.84 18.21 7.20
N ARG A 188 1.94 17.57 7.92
CA ARG A 188 1.12 18.18 8.96
C ARG A 188 0.77 17.17 10.04
N GLU A 189 0.41 17.64 11.22
CA GLU A 189 -0.09 16.80 12.30
C GLU A 189 -1.59 16.54 12.15
N ILE A 190 -2.00 15.30 12.40
CA ILE A 190 -3.39 14.95 12.71
C ILE A 190 -3.48 14.83 14.23
N LYS A 191 -4.32 15.67 14.86
CA LYS A 191 -4.48 15.70 16.31
C LYS A 191 -5.47 14.64 16.79
N LYS A 192 -5.45 14.35 18.10
CA LYS A 192 -6.34 13.36 18.72
C LYS A 192 -7.83 13.68 18.59
N ASP A 193 -8.17 14.95 18.42
CA ASP A 193 -9.54 15.43 18.18
C ASP A 193 -9.96 15.38 16.71
N GLY A 194 -9.08 14.88 15.83
CA GLY A 194 -9.29 14.79 14.38
C GLY A 194 -8.90 16.08 13.63
N SER A 195 -8.64 17.19 14.32
CA SER A 195 -8.26 18.45 13.66
C SER A 195 -6.85 18.37 13.06
N PHE A 196 -6.60 19.19 12.03
CA PHE A 196 -5.32 19.28 11.37
C PHE A 196 -4.46 20.43 11.87
N GLY A 197 -3.18 20.18 12.07
CA GLY A 197 -2.18 21.21 12.25
C GLY A 197 -1.90 21.99 10.96
N PRO A 198 -1.10 23.06 10.97
CA PRO A 198 -0.64 23.73 9.76
C PRO A 198 0.20 22.82 8.86
N ILE A 199 0.23 23.12 7.55
CA ILE A 199 1.08 22.43 6.59
C ILE A 199 2.47 23.07 6.62
N TYR A 200 3.50 22.22 6.56
CA TYR A 200 4.91 22.63 6.49
C TYR A 200 5.63 21.86 5.41
N PHE A 201 6.57 22.50 4.71
CA PHE A 201 7.57 21.74 3.96
C PHE A 201 8.56 21.08 4.93
N ILE A 202 8.86 19.81 4.69
CA ILE A 202 9.89 19.06 5.39
C ILE A 202 11.16 18.90 4.52
N TYR A 203 10.97 18.97 3.21
CA TYR A 203 12.04 18.90 2.23
C TYR A 203 11.65 19.68 0.97
N TYR A 204 12.57 20.50 0.47
CA TYR A 204 12.42 21.20 -0.80
C TYR A 204 13.23 20.50 -1.88
N ASN A 205 12.66 20.38 -3.07
CA ASN A 205 13.37 19.95 -4.26
C ASN A 205 14.15 21.14 -4.89
N HIS A 206 14.92 20.86 -5.92
CA HIS A 206 15.73 21.88 -6.61
C HIS A 206 14.90 23.10 -7.05
N GLY A 207 15.44 24.28 -6.85
CA GLY A 207 14.83 25.55 -7.22
C GLY A 207 13.76 26.07 -6.25
N PHE A 208 13.36 25.29 -5.25
CA PHE A 208 12.37 25.68 -4.24
C PHE A 208 12.98 25.92 -2.86
N ASN A 209 12.41 26.85 -2.14
CA ASN A 209 12.79 27.21 -0.79
C ASN A 209 11.72 28.09 -0.12
N GLU A 210 11.93 28.53 1.12
CA GLU A 210 10.98 29.37 1.86
C GLU A 210 10.63 30.72 1.22
N LYS A 211 11.42 31.20 0.24
CA LYS A 211 11.17 32.52 -0.40
C LYS A 211 10.19 32.43 -1.57
N ASN A 212 10.05 31.24 -2.16
CA ASN A 212 9.22 31.02 -3.34
C ASN A 212 8.15 29.94 -3.12
N THR A 213 7.79 29.65 -1.85
CA THR A 213 6.74 28.72 -1.46
C THR A 213 5.82 29.37 -0.42
N ASP A 214 4.53 28.95 -0.38
CA ASP A 214 3.53 29.53 0.48
C ASP A 214 3.51 28.91 1.88
N TYR A 215 3.93 27.64 2.03
CA TYR A 215 4.03 26.99 3.32
C TYR A 215 5.43 27.13 3.91
N PRO A 216 5.55 27.37 5.23
CA PRO A 216 6.84 27.51 5.86
C PRO A 216 7.59 26.16 5.95
N TYR A 217 8.90 26.21 6.14
CA TYR A 217 9.70 25.05 6.48
C TYR A 217 9.41 24.59 7.93
N PHE A 218 9.35 23.29 8.19
CA PHE A 218 8.92 22.73 9.48
C PHE A 218 9.67 23.31 10.69
N LYS A 219 10.95 23.67 10.55
CA LYS A 219 11.76 24.28 11.61
C LYS A 219 11.27 25.67 12.08
N LYS A 220 10.32 26.29 11.33
CA LYS A 220 9.67 27.55 11.72
C LYS A 220 8.49 27.34 12.67
N SER A 221 8.05 26.09 12.84
CA SER A 221 6.99 25.79 13.81
C SER A 221 7.42 26.18 15.22
N LYS A 222 6.51 26.79 15.97
CA LYS A 222 6.72 27.10 17.40
C LYS A 222 6.53 25.86 18.28
N ASP A 223 5.92 24.80 17.75
CA ASP A 223 5.73 23.52 18.41
C ASP A 223 7.01 22.67 18.29
N ARG A 224 7.81 22.66 19.35
CA ARG A 224 9.10 21.95 19.38
C ARG A 224 8.94 20.44 19.23
N GLU A 225 7.85 19.85 19.76
CA GLU A 225 7.61 18.41 19.65
C GLU A 225 7.20 18.03 18.23
N PHE A 226 6.46 18.90 17.52
CA PHE A 226 6.20 18.71 16.09
C PHE A 226 7.51 18.78 15.29
N VAL A 227 8.37 19.75 15.55
CA VAL A 227 9.69 19.87 14.89
C VAL A 227 10.54 18.62 15.12
N LYS A 228 10.52 18.08 16.34
CA LYS A 228 11.22 16.86 16.69
C LYS A 228 10.66 15.64 15.93
N ALA A 229 9.33 15.50 15.85
CA ALA A 229 8.68 14.45 15.08
C ALA A 229 9.05 14.49 13.59
N CYS A 230 9.12 15.69 13.00
CA CYS A 230 9.60 15.87 11.63
C CYS A 230 11.08 15.48 11.47
N GLN A 231 11.93 15.82 12.44
CA GLN A 231 13.34 15.44 12.42
C GLN A 231 13.51 13.91 12.53
N GLU A 232 12.70 13.24 13.34
CA GLU A 232 12.67 11.77 13.44
C GLU A 232 12.41 11.10 12.07
N ILE A 233 11.52 11.68 11.24
CA ILE A 233 11.28 11.19 9.87
C ILE A 233 12.56 11.35 9.03
N LEU A 234 13.19 12.53 9.06
CA LEU A 234 14.38 12.81 8.25
C LEU A 234 15.61 11.99 8.67
N ASP A 235 15.71 11.64 9.95
CA ASP A 235 16.82 10.87 10.50
C ASP A 235 16.70 9.37 10.25
N ASN A 236 15.55 8.89 9.80
CA ASN A 236 15.31 7.47 9.56
C ASN A 236 15.19 7.14 8.06
N PRO A 237 16.19 6.45 7.49
CA PRO A 237 16.22 6.15 6.07
C PRO A 237 15.04 5.27 5.62
N LEU A 238 14.49 4.40 6.49
CA LEU A 238 13.36 3.54 6.15
C LEU A 238 12.07 4.36 5.97
N TYR A 239 11.82 5.35 6.83
CA TYR A 239 10.66 6.25 6.66
C TYR A 239 10.79 7.11 5.43
N MET A 240 12.00 7.63 5.17
CA MET A 240 12.25 8.44 3.98
C MET A 240 12.07 7.64 2.68
N MET A 241 12.51 6.39 2.63
CA MET A 241 12.35 5.54 1.46
C MET A 241 10.89 5.12 1.22
N GLN A 242 10.10 4.87 2.27
CA GLN A 242 8.69 4.56 2.12
C GLN A 242 7.86 5.73 1.61
N TRP A 243 8.19 6.92 2.08
CA TRP A 243 7.56 8.15 1.63
C TRP A 243 7.79 8.40 0.13
N VAL A 244 8.93 7.94 -0.41
CA VAL A 244 9.26 8.05 -1.81
C VAL A 244 8.81 6.79 -2.55
N GLU A 245 7.57 6.79 -2.97
CA GLU A 245 6.93 5.67 -3.66
C GLU A 245 7.52 5.40 -5.06
N GLU A 246 7.87 6.45 -5.78
CA GLU A 246 8.58 6.38 -7.05
C GLU A 246 9.98 6.98 -6.85
N ALA A 247 11.00 6.26 -7.26
CA ALA A 247 12.38 6.72 -7.04
C ALA A 247 12.66 7.97 -7.88
N ASP A 248 12.91 9.05 -7.19
CA ASP A 248 13.58 10.20 -7.75
C ASP A 248 15.06 9.87 -7.93
N ARG A 249 15.55 9.95 -9.14
CA ARG A 249 16.92 9.56 -9.48
C ARG A 249 17.96 10.47 -8.85
N GLU A 250 17.58 11.69 -8.55
CA GLU A 250 18.45 12.74 -8.03
C GLU A 250 18.25 12.99 -6.53
N ASP A 251 17.39 12.24 -5.87
CA ASP A 251 17.11 12.42 -4.44
C ASP A 251 18.34 12.00 -3.60
N PRO A 252 19.01 12.95 -2.94
CA PRO A 252 20.19 12.65 -2.14
C PRO A 252 19.89 11.84 -0.87
N ILE A 253 18.61 11.79 -0.46
CA ILE A 253 18.18 11.13 0.78
C ILE A 253 17.99 9.62 0.56
N ILE A 254 17.84 9.20 -0.71
CA ILE A 254 17.60 7.79 -1.02
C ILE A 254 18.93 7.11 -1.32
N PRO A 255 19.38 6.16 -0.46
CA PRO A 255 20.65 5.48 -0.66
C PRO A 255 20.64 4.53 -1.87
N LEU A 256 19.46 4.13 -2.35
CA LEU A 256 19.31 3.24 -3.51
C LEU A 256 18.82 4.02 -4.71
N LYS A 257 19.70 4.20 -5.69
CA LYS A 257 19.42 4.93 -6.91
C LYS A 257 18.91 4.00 -8.00
N LYS A 258 17.94 4.48 -8.82
CA LYS A 258 17.54 4.02 -10.13
C LYS A 258 16.97 2.59 -10.22
N GLY A 259 15.68 2.50 -10.44
CA GLY A 259 14.97 1.24 -10.73
C GLY A 259 14.26 0.61 -9.53
N TYR A 260 14.61 1.02 -8.30
CA TYR A 260 13.97 0.51 -7.09
C TYR A 260 12.80 1.42 -6.70
N LYS A 261 11.59 0.99 -7.04
CA LYS A 261 10.37 1.76 -6.84
C LYS A 261 9.44 1.10 -5.83
N ALA A 262 8.67 1.94 -5.11
CA ALA A 262 7.65 1.50 -4.18
C ALA A 262 8.20 0.63 -3.05
N PHE A 263 9.11 1.18 -2.32
CA PHE A 263 9.75 0.54 -1.17
C PHE A 263 8.74 0.09 -0.12
N ASN A 264 8.96 -1.10 0.39
CA ASN A 264 8.37 -1.64 1.59
C ASN A 264 9.41 -2.45 2.36
N CYS A 265 9.34 -2.45 3.67
CA CYS A 265 10.24 -3.23 4.52
C CYS A 265 9.54 -3.74 5.77
N TYR A 266 10.15 -4.74 6.38
CA TYR A 266 9.78 -5.27 7.69
C TYR A 266 11.03 -5.81 8.40
N THR A 267 10.94 -5.89 9.73
CA THR A 267 12.04 -6.37 10.58
C THR A 267 11.99 -7.88 10.71
N LEU A 268 13.11 -8.55 10.44
CA LEU A 268 13.29 -10.00 10.63
C LEU A 268 13.49 -10.35 12.11
N PRO A 269 13.35 -11.63 12.51
CA PRO A 269 13.51 -12.05 13.92
C PRO A 269 14.89 -11.74 14.49
N ASP A 270 15.93 -11.69 13.68
CA ASP A 270 17.31 -11.38 14.05
C ASP A 270 17.64 -9.87 14.05
N GLY A 271 16.67 -9.01 13.73
CA GLY A 271 16.79 -7.56 13.71
C GLY A 271 17.25 -6.97 12.36
N ARG A 272 17.61 -7.79 11.39
CA ARG A 272 17.85 -7.31 10.01
C ARG A 272 16.57 -6.77 9.39
N ILE A 273 16.70 -5.93 8.40
CA ILE A 273 15.57 -5.37 7.65
C ILE A 273 15.49 -6.03 6.28
N ALA A 274 14.37 -6.69 6.01
CA ALA A 274 14.04 -7.20 4.69
C ALA A 274 13.25 -6.16 3.89
N SER A 275 13.56 -6.00 2.61
CA SER A 275 12.92 -5.05 1.72
C SER A 275 12.30 -5.70 0.50
N LEU A 276 11.23 -5.07 0.02
CA LEU A 276 10.52 -5.42 -1.21
C LEU A 276 10.29 -4.17 -2.06
N TRP A 277 10.46 -4.29 -3.37
CA TRP A 277 10.14 -3.26 -4.38
C TRP A 277 9.31 -3.86 -5.51
N LYS A 278 8.82 -3.02 -6.42
CA LYS A 278 8.22 -3.47 -7.68
C LYS A 278 9.09 -4.52 -8.37
N HIS A 279 8.49 -5.40 -9.15
CA HIS A 279 9.14 -6.54 -9.81
C HIS A 279 9.69 -7.61 -8.86
N ALA A 280 9.17 -7.65 -7.63
CA ALA A 280 9.66 -8.53 -6.57
C ALA A 280 11.16 -8.37 -6.31
N LEU A 281 11.72 -7.20 -6.47
CA LEU A 281 13.10 -6.93 -6.09
C LEU A 281 13.22 -6.96 -4.57
N THR A 282 14.32 -7.52 -4.07
CA THR A 282 14.58 -7.67 -2.64
C THR A 282 16.04 -7.45 -2.29
N SER A 283 16.28 -7.00 -1.08
CA SER A 283 17.59 -6.89 -0.45
C SER A 283 17.45 -6.91 1.07
N ILE A 284 18.54 -7.13 1.77
CA ILE A 284 18.63 -7.13 3.23
C ILE A 284 19.52 -5.98 3.67
N SER A 285 19.19 -5.36 4.79
CA SER A 285 20.01 -4.38 5.50
C SER A 285 20.30 -4.86 6.91
N GLU A 286 21.55 -4.76 7.34
CA GLU A 286 22.01 -5.11 8.67
C GLU A 286 22.15 -3.89 9.61
N ASP A 287 22.03 -2.68 9.07
CA ASP A 287 22.30 -1.41 9.74
C ASP A 287 21.09 -0.48 9.84
N GLY A 288 19.86 -1.04 9.79
CA GLY A 288 18.62 -0.26 9.91
C GLY A 288 18.25 0.53 8.65
N GLY A 289 18.71 0.10 7.49
CA GLY A 289 18.35 0.69 6.19
C GLY A 289 19.31 1.72 5.65
N TYR A 290 20.45 1.94 6.30
CA TYR A 290 21.51 2.85 5.80
C TYR A 290 22.27 2.24 4.64
N THR A 291 22.58 0.94 4.70
CA THR A 291 23.15 0.20 3.58
C THR A 291 22.34 -1.07 3.26
N TRP A 292 22.47 -1.54 2.04
CA TRP A 292 21.72 -2.69 1.52
C TRP A 292 22.66 -3.63 0.80
N GLU A 293 22.45 -4.94 0.97
CA GLU A 293 23.18 -5.94 0.22
C GLU A 293 23.09 -5.71 -1.29
N GLN A 294 24.23 -5.88 -1.96
CA GLN A 294 24.33 -5.73 -3.41
C GLN A 294 24.78 -7.04 -4.07
N PRO A 295 24.31 -7.34 -5.29
CA PRO A 295 23.27 -6.61 -6.03
C PRO A 295 21.87 -6.84 -5.44
N VAL A 296 20.97 -5.87 -5.59
CA VAL A 296 19.54 -6.10 -5.37
C VAL A 296 19.06 -7.09 -6.42
N LEU A 297 18.38 -8.15 -6.00
CA LEU A 297 17.96 -9.25 -6.86
C LEU A 297 16.45 -9.40 -6.85
N ARG A 298 15.91 -10.05 -7.88
CA ARG A 298 14.53 -10.53 -7.86
C ARG A 298 14.40 -11.67 -6.84
N ALA A 299 13.40 -11.61 -5.98
CA ALA A 299 13.07 -12.68 -5.05
C ALA A 299 12.76 -13.97 -5.85
N LYS A 300 13.56 -15.01 -5.61
CA LYS A 300 13.44 -16.28 -6.34
C LYS A 300 12.06 -16.88 -6.11
N GLY A 301 11.41 -17.34 -7.16
CA GLY A 301 10.09 -17.96 -7.13
C GLY A 301 8.91 -16.96 -7.06
N PHE A 302 9.12 -15.71 -6.69
CA PHE A 302 8.06 -14.71 -6.75
C PHE A 302 7.76 -14.28 -8.19
N VAL A 303 6.49 -14.31 -8.54
CA VAL A 303 5.97 -13.75 -9.79
C VAL A 303 5.29 -12.44 -9.46
N ASN A 304 5.78 -11.35 -9.98
CA ASN A 304 5.20 -10.01 -9.84
C ASN A 304 5.70 -9.13 -10.97
N SER A 305 4.78 -8.34 -11.55
CA SER A 305 5.09 -7.39 -12.61
C SER A 305 5.60 -6.05 -12.04
N ASN A 306 5.15 -4.95 -12.59
CA ASN A 306 5.42 -3.59 -12.08
C ASN A 306 4.46 -3.15 -10.96
N ALA A 307 3.67 -4.07 -10.39
CA ALA A 307 2.80 -3.80 -9.26
C ALA A 307 3.59 -3.72 -7.95
N LYS A 308 3.01 -3.04 -6.95
CA LYS A 308 3.60 -2.96 -5.62
C LYS A 308 3.41 -4.26 -4.86
N ILE A 309 4.34 -4.55 -3.96
CA ILE A 309 4.25 -5.62 -2.96
C ILE A 309 4.19 -4.96 -1.59
N TRP A 310 3.35 -5.48 -0.72
CA TRP A 310 3.35 -5.18 0.69
C TRP A 310 3.81 -6.39 1.47
N GLY A 311 4.70 -6.20 2.42
CA GLY A 311 5.12 -7.24 3.37
C GLY A 311 5.14 -6.68 4.78
N GLN A 312 4.73 -7.47 5.75
CA GLN A 312 4.80 -7.11 7.18
C GLN A 312 4.85 -8.35 8.07
N ARG A 313 5.31 -8.15 9.31
CA ARG A 313 5.14 -9.10 10.40
C ARG A 313 3.72 -8.99 10.95
N LEU A 314 3.08 -10.13 11.17
CA LEU A 314 1.73 -10.25 11.72
C LEU A 314 1.74 -10.29 13.26
N SER A 315 0.57 -10.12 13.87
CA SER A 315 0.40 -10.10 15.33
C SER A 315 0.75 -11.45 16.00
N ASP A 316 0.62 -12.56 15.27
CA ASP A 316 1.01 -13.90 15.74
C ASP A 316 2.51 -14.20 15.57
N GLY A 317 3.27 -13.25 15.02
CA GLY A 317 4.71 -13.35 14.79
C GLY A 317 5.12 -13.95 13.45
N THR A 318 4.19 -14.45 12.65
CA THR A 318 4.44 -14.86 11.25
C THR A 318 4.55 -13.64 10.33
N TYR A 319 4.84 -13.86 9.05
CA TYR A 319 4.99 -12.80 8.05
C TYR A 319 4.05 -13.05 6.88
N ALA A 320 3.58 -11.97 6.30
CA ALA A 320 2.77 -12.00 5.11
C ALA A 320 3.30 -11.03 4.04
N THR A 321 3.20 -11.44 2.77
CA THR A 321 3.29 -10.52 1.63
C THR A 321 1.96 -10.51 0.90
N VAL A 322 1.46 -9.32 0.56
CA VAL A 322 0.24 -9.11 -0.24
C VAL A 322 0.62 -8.42 -1.54
N TYR A 323 0.28 -9.03 -2.67
CA TYR A 323 0.74 -8.58 -3.98
C TYR A 323 -0.10 -9.16 -5.14
N ASN A 324 0.23 -8.78 -6.37
CA ASN A 324 -0.36 -9.35 -7.58
C ASN A 324 0.60 -10.39 -8.18
N PRO A 325 0.30 -11.70 -8.05
CA PRO A 325 1.21 -12.78 -8.47
C PRO A 325 1.09 -13.11 -9.96
N SER A 326 1.14 -12.11 -10.83
CA SER A 326 1.10 -12.26 -12.29
C SER A 326 1.79 -11.08 -12.97
N GLU A 327 1.86 -11.09 -14.31
CA GLU A 327 2.26 -9.93 -15.12
C GLU A 327 1.20 -8.82 -15.13
N PHE A 328 -0.02 -9.11 -14.73
CA PHE A 328 -1.12 -8.14 -14.56
C PHE A 328 -1.20 -7.65 -13.12
N ARG A 329 -2.19 -6.80 -12.83
CA ARG A 329 -2.47 -6.30 -11.48
C ARG A 329 -3.67 -7.00 -10.85
N TRP A 330 -3.78 -8.30 -11.10
CA TRP A 330 -4.73 -9.24 -10.49
C TRP A 330 -4.14 -10.65 -10.42
N PRO A 331 -4.72 -11.51 -9.54
CA PRO A 331 -5.54 -11.13 -8.38
C PRO A 331 -4.73 -10.38 -7.34
N LEU A 332 -5.37 -9.93 -6.24
CA LEU A 332 -4.68 -9.62 -5.00
C LEU A 332 -4.58 -10.90 -4.19
N ALA A 333 -3.36 -11.32 -3.89
CA ALA A 333 -3.09 -12.56 -3.18
C ALA A 333 -2.15 -12.35 -2.00
N ILE A 334 -2.14 -13.29 -1.08
CA ILE A 334 -1.27 -13.33 0.10
C ILE A 334 -0.37 -14.56 0.06
N SER A 335 0.87 -14.38 0.47
CA SER A 335 1.83 -15.45 0.72
C SER A 335 2.35 -15.34 2.15
N LEU A 336 2.55 -16.47 2.83
CA LEU A 336 2.92 -16.55 4.23
C LEU A 336 4.31 -17.12 4.43
N SER A 337 4.97 -16.64 5.48
CA SER A 337 6.30 -17.08 5.92
C SER A 337 6.37 -17.14 7.45
N LYS A 338 7.17 -18.06 7.98
CA LYS A 338 7.44 -18.18 9.43
C LYS A 338 8.62 -17.32 9.86
N ASP A 339 9.55 -17.05 8.97
CA ASP A 339 10.82 -16.37 9.24
C ASP A 339 10.98 -15.02 8.52
N GLY A 340 10.04 -14.69 7.62
CA GLY A 340 10.07 -13.47 6.80
C GLY A 340 10.96 -13.58 5.56
N LEU A 341 11.56 -14.73 5.28
CA LEU A 341 12.42 -14.99 4.14
C LEU A 341 11.84 -16.06 3.21
N GLU A 342 11.48 -17.21 3.73
CA GLU A 342 10.89 -18.30 2.96
C GLU A 342 9.35 -18.21 2.98
N TYR A 343 8.76 -17.93 1.83
CA TYR A 343 7.31 -17.88 1.63
C TYR A 343 6.84 -19.16 0.94
N THR A 344 5.80 -19.80 1.50
CA THR A 344 5.42 -21.17 1.14
C THR A 344 4.02 -21.34 0.61
N THR A 345 3.15 -20.30 0.75
CA THR A 345 1.74 -20.36 0.34
C THR A 345 1.39 -19.26 -0.63
N LEU A 346 0.34 -19.44 -1.42
CA LEU A 346 -0.24 -18.41 -2.28
C LEU A 346 -1.75 -18.57 -2.31
N ASN A 347 -2.47 -17.60 -1.71
CA ASN A 347 -3.91 -17.67 -1.53
C ASN A 347 -4.59 -16.37 -1.94
N LEU A 348 -5.84 -16.49 -2.39
CA LEU A 348 -6.65 -15.36 -2.84
C LEU A 348 -7.08 -14.46 -1.68
N VAL A 349 -6.94 -13.16 -1.88
CA VAL A 349 -7.50 -12.09 -1.03
C VAL A 349 -8.65 -11.38 -1.75
N HIS A 350 -8.42 -10.92 -3.00
CA HIS A 350 -9.44 -10.23 -3.79
C HIS A 350 -9.29 -10.61 -5.27
N GLY A 351 -10.31 -11.22 -5.83
CA GLY A 351 -10.34 -11.69 -7.23
C GLY A 351 -11.35 -10.96 -8.12
N GLU A 352 -12.26 -10.18 -7.53
CA GLU A 352 -13.26 -9.44 -8.30
C GLU A 352 -12.61 -8.26 -9.02
N ILE A 353 -12.92 -8.13 -10.32
CA ILE A 353 -12.51 -7.02 -11.16
C ILE A 353 -13.74 -6.44 -11.84
N THR A 354 -14.17 -5.30 -11.35
CA THR A 354 -15.28 -4.56 -11.95
C THR A 354 -14.87 -3.94 -13.30
N PRO A 355 -15.82 -3.67 -14.20
CA PRO A 355 -15.53 -2.87 -15.39
C PRO A 355 -14.94 -1.51 -15.02
N MET A 356 -13.92 -1.08 -15.76
CA MET A 356 -13.42 0.30 -15.67
C MET A 356 -14.51 1.23 -16.24
N ARG A 357 -15.07 2.07 -15.39
CA ARG A 357 -16.18 2.96 -15.76
C ARG A 357 -15.71 4.26 -16.37
N TYR A 358 -14.52 4.69 -15.99
CA TYR A 358 -13.92 5.95 -16.40
C TYR A 358 -12.54 5.69 -16.97
N GLY A 359 -12.41 5.68 -18.29
CA GLY A 359 -11.13 5.56 -18.96
C GLY A 359 -10.18 6.70 -18.61
N GLY A 360 -8.88 6.49 -18.74
CA GLY A 360 -7.86 7.49 -18.46
C GLY A 360 -6.44 6.97 -18.67
N ASN A 361 -5.49 7.92 -18.79
CA ASN A 361 -4.08 7.59 -18.91
C ASN A 361 -3.56 6.91 -17.63
N TYR A 362 -2.72 5.91 -17.81
CA TYR A 362 -2.10 5.13 -16.74
C TYR A 362 -3.07 4.37 -15.82
N LYS A 363 -4.36 4.34 -16.15
CA LYS A 363 -5.30 3.43 -15.48
C LYS A 363 -5.05 1.99 -15.92
N SER A 364 -5.28 1.06 -15.02
CA SER A 364 -5.12 -0.38 -15.24
C SER A 364 -6.12 -1.14 -14.39
N TYR A 365 -6.62 -2.26 -14.90
CA TYR A 365 -7.55 -3.12 -14.19
C TYR A 365 -6.93 -3.77 -12.95
N GLY A 366 -7.76 -4.11 -12.01
CA GLY A 366 -7.49 -4.97 -10.87
C GLY A 366 -7.21 -4.25 -9.55
N PRO A 367 -7.21 -5.03 -8.45
CA PRO A 367 -6.87 -4.58 -7.10
C PRO A 367 -5.35 -4.40 -6.98
N GLN A 368 -4.90 -3.17 -6.86
CA GLN A 368 -3.51 -2.82 -7.02
C GLN A 368 -2.98 -1.83 -5.98
N TYR A 369 -1.66 -1.82 -5.80
CA TYR A 369 -0.94 -0.96 -4.88
C TYR A 369 -1.32 -1.21 -3.42
N PRO A 370 -1.22 -2.49 -2.95
CA PRO A 370 -1.55 -2.82 -1.58
C PRO A 370 -0.61 -2.12 -0.60
N ARG A 371 -1.20 -1.64 0.51
CA ARG A 371 -0.50 -1.08 1.66
C ARG A 371 -1.20 -1.49 2.96
N GLY A 372 -0.47 -2.15 3.82
CA GLY A 372 -0.87 -2.41 5.19
C GLY A 372 -0.48 -1.27 6.13
N ILE A 373 -0.36 -1.58 7.41
CA ILE A 373 0.09 -0.64 8.43
C ILE A 373 1.59 -0.84 8.65
N GLN A 374 2.36 0.22 8.39
CA GLN A 374 3.81 0.19 8.58
C GLN A 374 4.18 -0.06 10.04
N GLU A 375 5.24 -0.84 10.29
CA GLU A 375 5.80 -1.01 11.64
C GLU A 375 6.02 0.36 12.31
N GLY A 376 5.49 0.51 13.53
CA GLY A 376 5.50 1.77 14.27
C GLY A 376 4.24 2.64 14.08
N ASN A 377 3.41 2.40 13.08
CA ASN A 377 2.16 3.15 12.84
C ASN A 377 0.92 2.49 13.45
N GLY A 378 1.13 1.69 14.51
CA GLY A 378 0.10 1.06 15.31
C GLY A 378 -0.26 -0.36 14.89
N ILE A 379 -1.05 -1.00 15.74
CA ILE A 379 -1.59 -2.35 15.54
C ILE A 379 -3.09 -2.27 15.83
N PRO A 380 -3.97 -2.69 14.90
CA PRO A 380 -5.41 -2.74 15.13
C PRO A 380 -5.77 -3.60 16.35
N ALA A 381 -6.87 -3.23 17.02
CA ALA A 381 -7.26 -3.89 18.27
C ALA A 381 -7.63 -5.37 18.09
N ASP A 382 -8.09 -5.76 16.90
CA ASP A 382 -8.37 -7.15 16.53
C ASP A 382 -7.10 -7.96 16.22
N GLY A 383 -5.96 -7.31 16.03
CA GLY A 383 -4.70 -7.95 15.64
C GLY A 383 -4.67 -8.46 14.20
N ASP A 384 -5.69 -8.20 13.41
CA ASP A 384 -5.81 -8.66 12.03
C ASP A 384 -4.92 -7.88 11.06
N LEU A 385 -4.65 -8.49 9.90
CA LEU A 385 -3.97 -7.83 8.81
C LEU A 385 -4.98 -7.01 7.99
N TRP A 386 -4.82 -5.70 8.02
CA TRP A 386 -5.60 -4.76 7.22
C TRP A 386 -4.76 -4.23 6.07
N VAL A 387 -5.30 -4.29 4.84
CA VAL A 387 -4.58 -3.88 3.62
C VAL A 387 -5.48 -2.99 2.77
N SER A 388 -5.02 -1.79 2.51
CA SER A 388 -5.64 -0.82 1.60
C SER A 388 -5.14 -0.98 0.17
N TYR A 389 -5.96 -0.73 -0.83
CA TYR A 389 -5.61 -0.77 -2.26
C TYR A 389 -6.64 -0.01 -3.10
N SER A 390 -6.35 0.21 -4.37
CA SER A 390 -7.35 0.69 -5.33
C SER A 390 -7.73 -0.39 -6.32
N VAL A 391 -8.97 -0.39 -6.78
CA VAL A 391 -9.42 -1.20 -7.93
C VAL A 391 -9.57 -0.28 -9.15
N ASN A 392 -8.92 -0.66 -10.25
CA ASN A 392 -8.92 0.08 -11.52
C ASN A 392 -8.35 1.51 -11.44
N LYS A 393 -7.70 1.89 -10.32
CA LYS A 393 -7.34 3.27 -9.97
C LYS A 393 -8.56 4.22 -9.94
N GLU A 394 -9.72 3.67 -9.65
CA GLU A 394 -11.00 4.38 -9.53
C GLU A 394 -11.54 4.33 -8.12
N ASP A 395 -11.63 3.13 -7.58
CA ASP A 395 -12.31 2.85 -6.33
C ASP A 395 -11.29 2.50 -5.24
N MET A 396 -11.56 2.97 -4.02
CA MET A 396 -10.70 2.69 -2.88
C MET A 396 -11.30 1.56 -2.04
N TRP A 397 -10.47 0.61 -1.69
CA TRP A 397 -10.84 -0.61 -0.99
C TRP A 397 -9.93 -0.88 0.21
N ILE A 398 -10.44 -1.67 1.14
CA ILE A 398 -9.68 -2.25 2.24
C ILE A 398 -10.05 -3.72 2.39
N SER A 399 -9.06 -4.57 2.66
CA SER A 399 -9.28 -5.97 3.06
C SER A 399 -8.89 -6.15 4.52
N ARG A 400 -9.76 -6.82 5.27
CA ARG A 400 -9.44 -7.43 6.55
C ARG A 400 -9.10 -8.90 6.32
N ILE A 401 -7.98 -9.35 6.81
CA ILE A 401 -7.51 -10.74 6.75
C ILE A 401 -7.29 -11.19 8.19
N PRO A 402 -8.06 -12.17 8.69
CA PRO A 402 -7.91 -12.64 10.07
C PRO A 402 -6.50 -13.17 10.35
N VAL A 403 -6.01 -12.94 11.57
CA VAL A 403 -4.73 -13.47 12.06
C VAL A 403 -5.00 -14.27 13.33
N PRO A 404 -4.57 -15.55 13.40
CA PRO A 404 -3.80 -16.31 12.37
C PRO A 404 -4.52 -16.46 11.03
N VAL A 405 -3.74 -16.42 9.94
CA VAL A 405 -4.32 -16.59 8.59
C VAL A 405 -4.74 -18.05 8.38
N GLU A 406 -6.04 -18.28 8.25
CA GLU A 406 -6.59 -19.62 8.10
C GLU A 406 -6.78 -19.97 6.61
N LEU A 407 -6.18 -21.06 6.20
CA LEU A 407 -6.23 -21.56 4.82
C LEU A 407 -7.16 -22.77 4.65
N ASN A 408 -7.52 -23.42 5.77
CA ASN A 408 -8.32 -24.64 5.78
C ASN A 408 -9.74 -24.33 6.22
N ALA A 409 -10.70 -24.86 5.49
CA ALA A 409 -12.09 -24.72 5.85
C ALA A 409 -12.56 -25.81 6.82
N SER A 410 -13.51 -25.45 7.69
CA SER A 410 -14.22 -26.43 8.53
C SER A 410 -15.12 -27.32 7.69
N ALA A 411 -15.12 -28.62 7.96
CA ALA A 411 -16.03 -29.57 7.33
C ALA A 411 -17.49 -29.43 7.82
N HIS A 412 -17.70 -28.78 8.95
CA HIS A 412 -19.01 -28.53 9.52
C HIS A 412 -19.19 -27.03 9.75
N ALA A 413 -20.25 -26.49 9.15
CA ALA A 413 -20.67 -25.12 9.34
C ALA A 413 -22.09 -25.12 9.91
N ASN A 414 -22.32 -24.35 10.97
CA ASN A 414 -23.64 -24.08 11.50
C ASN A 414 -23.65 -22.61 11.96
N ASP A 415 -24.07 -21.76 11.04
CA ASP A 415 -24.05 -20.31 11.24
C ASP A 415 -25.41 -19.81 11.67
N ASP A 416 -25.47 -19.17 12.82
CA ASP A 416 -26.65 -18.52 13.37
C ASP A 416 -26.38 -17.02 13.45
N PHE A 417 -26.78 -16.31 12.40
CA PHE A 417 -26.53 -14.87 12.25
C PHE A 417 -27.19 -14.01 13.33
N SER A 418 -28.21 -14.57 14.05
CA SER A 418 -28.86 -13.89 15.18
C SER A 418 -27.90 -13.64 16.35
N LYS A 419 -26.78 -14.39 16.41
CA LYS A 419 -25.74 -14.25 17.45
C LYS A 419 -24.70 -13.19 17.11
N SER A 420 -24.63 -12.77 15.85
CA SER A 420 -23.66 -11.77 15.41
C SER A 420 -24.28 -10.39 15.41
N LYS A 421 -23.53 -9.42 15.96
CA LYS A 421 -23.96 -8.01 16.05
C LYS A 421 -23.49 -7.19 14.84
N ALA A 422 -22.42 -7.62 14.20
CA ALA A 422 -21.80 -6.95 13.05
C ALA A 422 -21.19 -7.96 12.09
N ILE A 423 -21.05 -7.57 10.82
CA ILE A 423 -20.40 -8.42 9.81
C ILE A 423 -18.93 -8.73 10.16
N SER A 424 -18.28 -7.89 10.96
CA SER A 424 -16.92 -8.12 11.46
C SER A 424 -16.78 -9.39 12.31
N GLU A 425 -17.87 -9.90 12.87
CA GLU A 425 -17.89 -11.14 13.68
C GLU A 425 -18.01 -12.41 12.81
N LEU A 426 -18.25 -12.25 11.50
CA LEU A 426 -18.40 -13.37 10.54
C LEU A 426 -17.01 -13.85 10.04
N THR A 427 -16.16 -14.28 10.96
CA THR A 427 -14.75 -14.60 10.69
C THR A 427 -14.50 -15.82 9.80
N ASP A 428 -15.52 -16.63 9.56
CA ASP A 428 -15.46 -17.79 8.67
C ASP A 428 -16.06 -17.53 7.27
N TRP A 429 -16.61 -16.35 7.07
CA TRP A 429 -17.23 -15.94 5.81
C TRP A 429 -16.35 -14.96 5.06
N ASN A 430 -16.13 -15.22 3.78
CA ASN A 430 -15.53 -14.24 2.89
C ASN A 430 -16.60 -13.27 2.41
N ILE A 431 -16.33 -11.97 2.55
CA ILE A 431 -17.29 -10.90 2.27
C ILE A 431 -16.70 -9.98 1.20
N TYR A 432 -17.51 -9.68 0.18
CA TYR A 432 -17.25 -8.67 -0.81
C TYR A 432 -18.41 -7.67 -0.78
N SER A 433 -18.13 -6.45 -0.30
CA SER A 433 -19.14 -5.45 0.05
C SER A 433 -18.85 -4.10 -0.61
N PRO A 434 -19.30 -3.87 -1.84
CA PRO A 434 -19.27 -2.57 -2.50
C PRO A 434 -20.18 -1.54 -1.81
N VAL A 435 -19.89 -0.24 -1.99
CA VAL A 435 -20.69 0.86 -1.42
C VAL A 435 -22.15 0.78 -1.80
N TRP A 436 -22.47 0.44 -3.08
CA TRP A 436 -23.84 0.35 -3.57
C TRP A 436 -24.38 -1.07 -3.65
N ALA A 437 -23.56 -2.05 -3.28
CA ALA A 437 -23.99 -3.44 -3.11
C ALA A 437 -23.49 -3.97 -1.75
N PRO A 438 -23.93 -3.38 -0.63
CA PRO A 438 -23.42 -3.73 0.67
C PRO A 438 -23.89 -5.08 1.18
N VAL A 439 -23.00 -5.75 1.92
CA VAL A 439 -23.34 -6.87 2.80
C VAL A 439 -23.55 -6.33 4.21
N SER A 440 -24.62 -6.75 4.85
CA SER A 440 -24.96 -6.33 6.22
C SER A 440 -25.69 -7.43 6.99
N LEU A 441 -25.85 -7.25 8.29
CA LEU A 441 -26.76 -8.05 9.12
C LEU A 441 -28.06 -7.28 9.30
N ASP A 442 -29.21 -7.99 9.18
CA ASP A 442 -30.55 -7.48 9.43
C ASP A 442 -31.28 -8.44 10.37
N GLY A 443 -31.11 -8.19 11.68
CA GLY A 443 -31.58 -9.09 12.72
C GLY A 443 -30.86 -10.45 12.68
N GLN A 444 -31.58 -11.50 12.30
CA GLN A 444 -31.03 -12.86 12.17
C GLN A 444 -30.60 -13.25 10.76
N TRP A 445 -30.62 -12.30 9.83
CA TRP A 445 -30.37 -12.55 8.42
C TRP A 445 -29.09 -11.87 7.94
N LEU A 446 -28.37 -12.58 7.09
CA LEU A 446 -27.30 -11.99 6.28
C LEU A 446 -27.96 -11.37 5.04
N LYS A 447 -27.85 -10.05 4.90
CA LYS A 447 -28.50 -9.28 3.86
C LYS A 447 -27.49 -8.85 2.80
N LEU A 448 -27.75 -9.25 1.56
CA LEU A 448 -27.06 -8.79 0.37
C LEU A 448 -27.96 -7.82 -0.37
N GLN A 449 -27.50 -6.61 -0.60
CA GLN A 449 -28.26 -5.57 -1.27
C GLN A 449 -27.50 -5.12 -2.51
N ASP A 450 -28.10 -5.28 -3.69
CA ASP A 450 -27.49 -4.90 -4.95
C ASP A 450 -28.25 -3.72 -5.56
N LYS A 451 -27.57 -2.57 -5.65
CA LYS A 451 -28.03 -1.34 -6.30
C LYS A 451 -26.99 -0.79 -7.28
N ASP A 452 -25.92 -1.53 -7.54
CA ASP A 452 -24.85 -1.12 -8.45
C ASP A 452 -24.99 -1.83 -9.80
N PRO A 453 -25.14 -1.11 -10.92
CA PRO A 453 -25.26 -1.73 -12.24
C PRO A 453 -23.96 -2.35 -12.75
N PHE A 454 -22.82 -2.17 -12.06
CA PHE A 454 -21.49 -2.62 -12.47
C PHE A 454 -20.79 -3.49 -11.42
N ASP A 455 -21.43 -3.73 -10.27
CA ASP A 455 -20.86 -4.48 -9.17
C ASP A 455 -21.95 -5.26 -8.42
N TYR A 456 -21.60 -6.12 -7.47
CA TYR A 456 -22.53 -6.98 -6.75
C TYR A 456 -22.04 -7.28 -5.33
N ALA A 457 -22.96 -7.58 -4.42
CA ALA A 457 -22.64 -8.13 -3.12
C ALA A 457 -22.33 -9.62 -3.22
N LYS A 458 -21.28 -10.09 -2.53
CA LYS A 458 -20.91 -11.49 -2.50
C LYS A 458 -20.52 -11.93 -1.10
N VAL A 459 -20.97 -13.13 -0.72
CA VAL A 459 -20.54 -13.81 0.50
C VAL A 459 -20.21 -15.25 0.16
N GLU A 460 -19.13 -15.77 0.70
CA GLU A 460 -18.67 -17.12 0.45
C GLU A 460 -18.27 -17.79 1.76
N ARG A 461 -18.75 -19.01 1.95
CA ARG A 461 -18.27 -19.92 2.98
C ARG A 461 -17.39 -20.97 2.34
N LYS A 462 -16.12 -21.01 2.70
CA LYS A 462 -15.21 -22.04 2.22
C LYS A 462 -15.54 -23.37 2.92
N ILE A 463 -15.66 -24.43 2.14
CA ILE A 463 -15.84 -25.80 2.63
C ILE A 463 -14.80 -26.72 2.01
N PRO A 464 -14.39 -27.80 2.69
CA PRO A 464 -13.50 -28.79 2.10
C PRO A 464 -14.13 -29.47 0.89
N ALA A 465 -13.31 -29.92 -0.03
CA ALA A 465 -13.80 -30.77 -1.12
C ALA A 465 -14.47 -32.03 -0.54
N SER A 466 -15.69 -32.30 -0.98
CA SER A 466 -16.51 -33.44 -0.52
C SER A 466 -17.21 -34.11 -1.68
N LYS A 467 -17.46 -35.42 -1.54
CA LYS A 467 -18.33 -36.17 -2.49
C LYS A 467 -19.81 -35.94 -2.22
N GLU A 468 -20.15 -35.56 -1.01
CA GLU A 468 -21.53 -35.27 -0.59
C GLU A 468 -21.55 -33.96 0.18
N LEU A 469 -22.54 -33.13 -0.09
CA LEU A 469 -22.79 -31.87 0.56
C LEU A 469 -24.26 -31.76 0.92
N ASN A 470 -24.56 -31.58 2.22
CA ASN A 470 -25.90 -31.26 2.70
C ASN A 470 -25.91 -29.80 3.15
N VAL A 471 -26.73 -28.97 2.51
CA VAL A 471 -26.91 -27.56 2.84
C VAL A 471 -28.35 -27.31 3.19
N SER A 472 -28.60 -26.63 4.28
CA SER A 472 -29.94 -26.13 4.67
C SER A 472 -29.82 -24.63 5.03
N PHE A 473 -30.79 -23.81 4.59
CA PHE A 473 -30.87 -22.38 4.85
C PHE A 473 -32.32 -21.89 4.85
#